data_02ac3fe58daca874c13dfd067007a670
#
_entry.id   02ac3fe58daca874c13dfd067007a670
#
_cell.length_a   1.000
_cell.length_b   1.000
_cell.length_c   1.000
_cell.angle_alpha   90.00
_cell.angle_beta   90.00
_cell.angle_gamma   90.00
#
_symmetry.space_group_name_H-M   'P 1'
#
loop_
_entity.id
_entity.type
_entity.pdbx_description
1 polymer ?
#
loop_
_entity_poly.entity_id
_entity_poly.type
_entity_poly.pdbx_seq_one_letter_code
_entity_poly.pdbx_strand_id
1 'polypeptide(L)'
;YFVAMNTIKSVLFLLLLLFCLNINAQQNNKTIIHILHASQNISDEFLGKDVERLVGSVKMRHDSTIFFSDSAHFNSKNQLFDGFGNVHIDVNDSIDIFCELCNYNGETKIAELFNRVVLKDDSTVLRTNYMTYDRTAHLASYPNNGTITRNDKILVSKRGYYRDDIKTAYFRTNVVVSTPKYQMFTDTLVYDIEKEKMTFFGPTKIINGDNVLVGNYGWYDGIIDVAFLDNGATLSNKEYSIRSDSMFYDRTTEFAKAMSRVKIQDTVNKAIIEGDYAEMWKNKGKTLVTDSVRALYYGDKDTLFLHSDTLFFYMDTASNKAERIIAYYNVRFFRTDIQGKCDSLYYSFSDSTAKMRMSPVIWADQSQLSGDSINIVVTNNAIDSVLLYPNGFIIQKDSISGF
;
A
#
# COMPACT_ATOMS: atom_id res chain seq x y z
N TYR A 1 -44.63 -4.57 45.95
CA TYR A 1 -43.41 -4.94 45.17
C TYR A 1 -43.54 -6.32 44.47
N PHE A 2 -44.27 -7.30 45.02
CA PHE A 2 -44.41 -8.64 44.43
C PHE A 2 -45.33 -8.73 43.20
N VAL A 3 -46.33 -7.85 43.09
CA VAL A 3 -47.32 -7.81 41.97
C VAL A 3 -46.71 -7.20 40.72
N ALA A 4 -45.85 -6.17 40.85
CA ALA A 4 -45.17 -5.53 39.74
C ALA A 4 -44.12 -6.42 39.05
N MET A 5 -43.50 -7.32 39.75
CA MET A 5 -42.46 -8.23 39.23
C MET A 5 -43.06 -9.38 38.40
N ASN A 6 -44.30 -9.82 38.70
CA ASN A 6 -44.97 -10.84 37.89
C ASN A 6 -45.59 -10.28 36.60
N THR A 7 -46.03 -9.02 36.58
CA THR A 7 -46.53 -8.38 35.37
C THR A 7 -45.39 -8.11 34.37
N ILE A 8 -44.17 -7.76 34.85
CA ILE A 8 -42.99 -7.55 33.98
C ILE A 8 -42.52 -8.86 33.36
N LYS A 9 -42.55 -9.97 34.12
CA LYS A 9 -42.19 -11.33 33.60
C LYS A 9 -43.20 -11.81 32.56
N SER A 10 -44.52 -11.55 32.75
CA SER A 10 -45.56 -11.92 31.79
C SER A 10 -45.48 -11.09 30.51
N VAL A 11 -45.14 -9.80 30.59
CA VAL A 11 -44.96 -8.89 29.40
C VAL A 11 -43.67 -9.30 28.66
N LEU A 12 -42.59 -9.63 29.36
CA LEU A 12 -41.35 -10.08 28.73
C LEU A 12 -41.51 -11.45 28.03
N PHE A 13 -42.31 -12.36 28.62
CA PHE A 13 -42.64 -13.65 28.02
C PHE A 13 -43.55 -13.51 26.79
N LEU A 14 -44.50 -12.57 26.80
CA LEU A 14 -45.36 -12.25 25.65
C LEU A 14 -44.57 -11.59 24.51
N LEU A 15 -43.61 -10.71 24.83
CA LEU A 15 -42.69 -10.10 23.85
C LEU A 15 -41.75 -11.15 23.24
N LEU A 16 -41.26 -12.11 23.99
CA LEU A 16 -40.44 -13.26 23.48
C LEU A 16 -41.27 -14.14 22.54
N LEU A 17 -42.56 -14.41 22.88
CA LEU A 17 -43.46 -15.19 22.04
C LEU A 17 -43.79 -14.45 20.72
N LEU A 18 -43.94 -13.13 20.74
CA LEU A 18 -44.17 -12.30 19.54
C LEU A 18 -42.89 -12.25 18.66
N PHE A 19 -41.70 -12.32 19.23
CA PHE A 19 -40.44 -12.40 18.49
C PHE A 19 -40.25 -13.75 17.80
N CYS A 20 -40.75 -14.84 18.38
CA CYS A 20 -40.71 -16.18 17.75
C CYS A 20 -41.71 -16.34 16.61
N LEU A 21 -42.73 -15.50 16.50
CA LEU A 21 -43.70 -15.58 15.40
C LEU A 21 -43.26 -14.84 14.12
N ASN A 22 -42.14 -14.09 14.16
CA ASN A 22 -41.55 -13.45 13.00
C ASN A 22 -40.41 -14.29 12.37
N ILE A 23 -40.33 -15.58 12.63
CA ILE A 23 -39.57 -16.49 11.78
C ILE A 23 -40.40 -16.60 10.48
N ASN A 24 -40.22 -15.60 9.62
CA ASN A 24 -40.54 -15.78 8.20
C ASN A 24 -39.68 -16.96 7.76
N ALA A 25 -40.31 -18.14 7.69
CA ALA A 25 -39.77 -19.22 6.92
C ALA A 25 -39.52 -18.62 5.54
N GLN A 26 -38.27 -18.35 5.23
CA GLN A 26 -37.83 -18.00 3.88
C GLN A 26 -38.31 -19.18 3.03
N GLN A 27 -39.43 -19.00 2.37
CA GLN A 27 -39.89 -19.95 1.38
C GLN A 27 -38.77 -20.02 0.35
N ASN A 28 -37.96 -21.06 0.46
CA ASN A 28 -37.01 -21.42 -0.56
C ASN A 28 -37.86 -21.82 -1.80
N ASN A 29 -38.27 -20.81 -2.56
CA ASN A 29 -38.87 -21.06 -3.86
C ASN A 29 -37.76 -21.72 -4.68
N LYS A 30 -37.76 -23.09 -4.71
CA LYS A 30 -36.91 -23.87 -5.60
C LYS A 30 -37.20 -23.41 -7.01
N THR A 31 -36.31 -22.60 -7.54
CA THR A 31 -36.39 -22.22 -8.96
C THR A 31 -35.85 -23.38 -9.77
N ILE A 32 -36.43 -23.59 -10.93
CA ILE A 32 -36.06 -24.68 -11.84
C ILE A 32 -35.38 -24.14 -13.08
N ILE A 33 -34.52 -24.97 -13.65
CA ILE A 33 -33.86 -24.68 -14.93
C ILE A 33 -34.87 -24.98 -16.07
N HIS A 34 -35.08 -24.01 -16.93
CA HIS A 34 -35.95 -24.14 -18.11
C HIS A 34 -35.13 -24.26 -19.37
N ILE A 35 -35.44 -25.27 -20.21
CA ILE A 35 -34.94 -25.36 -21.58
C ILE A 35 -35.71 -24.35 -22.41
N LEU A 36 -35.03 -23.38 -23.00
CA LEU A 36 -35.64 -22.40 -23.91
C LEU A 36 -35.49 -22.80 -25.38
N HIS A 37 -34.37 -23.42 -25.75
CA HIS A 37 -34.09 -23.88 -27.09
C HIS A 37 -33.06 -25.01 -27.10
N ALA A 38 -33.26 -25.97 -27.99
CA ALA A 38 -32.28 -26.93 -28.47
C ALA A 38 -32.76 -27.44 -29.86
N SER A 39 -31.84 -27.63 -30.79
CA SER A 39 -32.22 -28.18 -32.13
C SER A 39 -32.68 -29.62 -32.03
N GLN A 40 -32.11 -30.38 -31.09
CA GLN A 40 -32.48 -31.77 -30.82
C GLN A 40 -32.47 -32.04 -29.32
N ASN A 41 -33.43 -32.81 -28.83
CA ASN A 41 -33.48 -33.33 -27.47
C ASN A 41 -33.55 -34.87 -27.59
N ILE A 42 -32.53 -35.55 -27.07
CA ILE A 42 -32.31 -36.97 -27.19
C ILE A 42 -32.30 -37.57 -25.79
N SER A 43 -33.22 -38.54 -25.57
CA SER A 43 -33.15 -39.37 -24.37
C SER A 43 -32.07 -40.44 -24.59
N ASP A 44 -31.03 -40.41 -23.79
CA ASP A 44 -29.88 -41.30 -23.88
C ASP A 44 -29.85 -42.23 -22.65
N GLU A 45 -30.17 -43.49 -22.85
CA GLU A 45 -30.20 -44.47 -21.76
C GLU A 45 -28.85 -44.69 -21.07
N PHE A 46 -27.74 -44.43 -21.77
CA PHE A 46 -26.39 -44.51 -21.21
C PHE A 46 -26.08 -43.38 -20.22
N LEU A 47 -26.74 -42.24 -20.35
CA LEU A 47 -26.58 -41.10 -19.43
C LEU A 47 -27.49 -41.19 -18.18
N GLY A 48 -28.51 -42.08 -18.21
CA GLY A 48 -29.47 -42.28 -17.14
C GLY A 48 -30.89 -41.84 -17.48
N LYS A 49 -31.88 -42.37 -16.77
CA LYS A 49 -33.32 -42.15 -17.07
C LYS A 49 -33.79 -40.68 -16.98
N ASP A 50 -33.12 -39.90 -16.15
CA ASP A 50 -33.53 -38.50 -15.87
C ASP A 50 -32.61 -37.48 -16.57
N VAL A 51 -31.76 -37.91 -17.51
CA VAL A 51 -30.81 -37.07 -18.24
C VAL A 51 -31.20 -36.93 -19.69
N GLU A 52 -31.35 -35.71 -20.15
CA GLU A 52 -31.61 -35.33 -21.54
C GLU A 52 -30.30 -34.80 -22.16
N ARG A 53 -30.01 -35.29 -23.39
CA ARG A 53 -28.92 -34.75 -24.21
C ARG A 53 -29.50 -33.74 -25.18
N LEU A 54 -29.11 -32.50 -25.01
CA LEU A 54 -29.49 -31.35 -25.83
C LEU A 54 -28.39 -31.07 -26.85
N VAL A 55 -28.73 -30.90 -28.13
CA VAL A 55 -27.75 -30.64 -29.19
C VAL A 55 -28.21 -29.49 -30.07
N GLY A 56 -27.27 -28.60 -30.39
CA GLY A 56 -27.42 -27.48 -31.33
C GLY A 56 -28.06 -26.25 -30.72
N SER A 57 -27.27 -25.19 -30.58
CA SER A 57 -27.68 -23.86 -30.09
C SER A 57 -28.51 -23.93 -28.82
N VAL A 58 -28.01 -24.69 -27.83
CA VAL A 58 -28.71 -24.89 -26.56
C VAL A 58 -28.84 -23.55 -25.84
N LYS A 59 -30.06 -23.25 -25.37
CA LYS A 59 -30.36 -22.07 -24.55
C LYS A 59 -31.20 -22.51 -23.36
N MET A 60 -30.71 -22.21 -22.16
CA MET A 60 -31.38 -22.54 -20.92
C MET A 60 -31.48 -21.30 -20.02
N ARG A 61 -32.44 -21.27 -19.12
CA ARG A 61 -32.65 -20.16 -18.16
C ARG A 61 -32.86 -20.72 -16.79
N HIS A 62 -32.14 -20.10 -15.82
CA HIS A 62 -32.40 -20.28 -14.39
C HIS A 62 -32.50 -18.93 -13.72
N ASP A 63 -33.69 -18.58 -13.23
CA ASP A 63 -34.05 -17.21 -12.79
C ASP A 63 -33.82 -16.19 -13.94
N SER A 64 -32.99 -15.16 -13.68
CA SER A 64 -32.58 -14.14 -14.64
C SER A 64 -31.31 -14.50 -15.44
N THR A 65 -30.65 -15.65 -15.14
CA THR A 65 -29.42 -16.04 -15.81
C THR A 65 -29.75 -16.92 -17.02
N ILE A 66 -29.09 -16.64 -18.15
CA ILE A 66 -29.23 -17.37 -19.39
C ILE A 66 -27.92 -18.11 -19.70
N PHE A 67 -28.03 -19.37 -20.02
CA PHE A 67 -26.92 -20.24 -20.42
C PHE A 67 -27.04 -20.58 -21.89
N PHE A 68 -25.94 -20.47 -22.61
CA PHE A 68 -25.80 -20.89 -24.02
C PHE A 68 -24.66 -21.89 -24.14
N SER A 69 -24.81 -22.89 -25.03
CA SER A 69 -23.76 -23.85 -25.38
C SER A 69 -24.05 -24.53 -26.71
N ASP A 70 -23.06 -25.20 -27.30
CA ASP A 70 -23.26 -26.00 -28.51
C ASP A 70 -24.06 -27.25 -28.20
N SER A 71 -23.82 -27.87 -27.05
CA SER A 71 -24.57 -29.04 -26.56
C SER A 71 -24.60 -29.07 -25.05
N ALA A 72 -25.50 -29.83 -24.45
CA ALA A 72 -25.59 -29.98 -23.02
C ALA A 72 -26.14 -31.33 -22.58
N HIS A 73 -25.81 -31.73 -21.35
CA HIS A 73 -26.54 -32.73 -20.60
C HIS A 73 -27.35 -32.04 -19.52
N PHE A 74 -28.62 -32.36 -19.41
CA PHE A 74 -29.50 -31.77 -18.40
C PHE A 74 -30.22 -32.87 -17.61
N ASN A 75 -30.04 -32.85 -16.28
CA ASN A 75 -30.78 -33.69 -15.35
C ASN A 75 -31.90 -32.86 -14.70
N SER A 76 -33.13 -33.07 -15.18
CA SER A 76 -34.30 -32.32 -14.73
C SER A 76 -34.69 -32.59 -13.29
N LYS A 77 -34.39 -33.78 -12.75
CA LYS A 77 -34.67 -34.16 -11.36
C LYS A 77 -33.76 -33.50 -10.35
N ASN A 78 -32.46 -33.46 -10.65
CA ASN A 78 -31.43 -32.90 -9.77
C ASN A 78 -31.05 -31.47 -10.14
N GLN A 79 -31.67 -30.89 -11.16
CA GLN A 79 -31.38 -29.55 -11.68
C GLN A 79 -29.90 -29.36 -12.00
N LEU A 80 -29.26 -30.35 -12.61
CA LEU A 80 -27.87 -30.32 -13.05
C LEU A 80 -27.77 -30.06 -14.54
N PHE A 81 -26.92 -29.12 -14.91
CA PHE A 81 -26.67 -28.76 -16.31
C PHE A 81 -25.16 -28.80 -16.58
N ASP A 82 -24.76 -29.63 -17.57
CA ASP A 82 -23.39 -29.66 -18.07
C ASP A 82 -23.41 -29.16 -19.52
N GLY A 83 -22.84 -27.97 -19.74
CA GLY A 83 -22.77 -27.32 -21.05
C GLY A 83 -21.40 -27.54 -21.71
N PHE A 84 -21.41 -27.84 -23.00
CA PHE A 84 -20.21 -28.16 -23.78
C PHE A 84 -20.12 -27.31 -25.05
N GLY A 85 -18.92 -26.78 -25.30
CA GLY A 85 -18.58 -25.98 -26.48
C GLY A 85 -19.20 -24.58 -26.47
N ASN A 86 -18.38 -23.57 -26.69
CA ASN A 86 -18.78 -22.14 -26.75
C ASN A 86 -19.79 -21.74 -25.67
N VAL A 87 -19.52 -22.20 -24.45
CA VAL A 87 -20.41 -21.87 -23.32
C VAL A 87 -20.35 -20.35 -23.03
N HIS A 88 -21.54 -19.75 -22.99
CA HIS A 88 -21.73 -18.36 -22.57
C HIS A 88 -22.82 -18.32 -21.50
N ILE A 89 -22.54 -17.65 -20.39
CA ILE A 89 -23.47 -17.41 -19.29
C ILE A 89 -23.68 -15.93 -19.19
N ASP A 90 -24.91 -15.48 -19.36
CA ASP A 90 -25.33 -14.10 -19.17
C ASP A 90 -26.01 -13.98 -17.80
N VAL A 91 -25.39 -13.24 -16.90
CA VAL A 91 -25.89 -13.03 -15.54
C VAL A 91 -26.50 -11.65 -15.42
N ASN A 92 -27.82 -11.55 -15.53
CA ASN A 92 -28.61 -10.33 -15.34
C ASN A 92 -28.20 -9.19 -16.28
N ASP A 93 -27.83 -9.44 -17.52
CA ASP A 93 -27.37 -8.43 -18.49
C ASP A 93 -26.17 -7.58 -18.00
N SER A 94 -25.46 -8.02 -16.96
CA SER A 94 -24.36 -7.24 -16.35
C SER A 94 -23.01 -7.97 -16.38
N ILE A 95 -23.05 -9.31 -16.30
CA ILE A 95 -21.84 -10.14 -16.29
C ILE A 95 -21.95 -11.18 -17.38
N ASP A 96 -20.95 -11.23 -18.24
CA ASP A 96 -20.75 -12.27 -19.23
C ASP A 96 -19.64 -13.22 -18.83
N ILE A 97 -19.91 -14.54 -18.85
CA ILE A 97 -18.88 -15.56 -18.60
C ILE A 97 -18.81 -16.49 -19.81
N PHE A 98 -17.58 -16.71 -20.29
CA PHE A 98 -17.29 -17.59 -21.43
C PHE A 98 -16.34 -18.70 -21.00
N CYS A 99 -16.57 -19.93 -21.49
CA CYS A 99 -15.69 -21.08 -21.28
C CYS A 99 -15.97 -22.19 -22.32
N GLU A 100 -15.22 -23.28 -22.22
CA GLU A 100 -15.47 -24.46 -23.11
C GLU A 100 -16.38 -25.50 -22.46
N LEU A 101 -16.35 -25.59 -21.13
CA LEU A 101 -17.13 -26.52 -20.33
C LEU A 101 -17.68 -25.85 -19.09
N CYS A 102 -18.94 -26.05 -18.78
CA CYS A 102 -19.61 -25.56 -17.57
C CYS A 102 -20.38 -26.70 -16.91
N ASN A 103 -20.13 -26.96 -15.64
CA ASN A 103 -20.97 -27.80 -14.78
C ASN A 103 -21.73 -26.86 -13.84
N TYR A 104 -23.05 -26.85 -13.94
CA TYR A 104 -23.89 -25.95 -13.15
C TYR A 104 -24.89 -26.74 -12.32
N ASN A 105 -24.96 -26.42 -11.06
CA ASN A 105 -25.93 -26.95 -10.11
C ASN A 105 -27.01 -25.90 -9.82
N GLY A 106 -28.23 -26.12 -10.24
CA GLY A 106 -29.36 -25.22 -10.06
C GLY A 106 -29.84 -25.12 -8.60
N GLU A 107 -29.61 -26.14 -7.77
CA GLU A 107 -29.99 -26.05 -6.35
C GLU A 107 -29.05 -25.16 -5.56
N THR A 108 -27.73 -25.31 -5.77
CA THR A 108 -26.71 -24.49 -5.12
C THR A 108 -26.43 -23.16 -5.84
N LYS A 109 -26.82 -23.06 -7.10
CA LYS A 109 -26.54 -21.94 -8.02
C LYS A 109 -25.04 -21.70 -8.26
N ILE A 110 -24.23 -22.75 -8.15
CA ILE A 110 -22.80 -22.72 -8.38
C ILE A 110 -22.49 -23.26 -9.78
N ALA A 111 -21.69 -22.54 -10.53
CA ALA A 111 -21.10 -22.97 -11.80
C ALA A 111 -19.61 -23.30 -11.61
N GLU A 112 -19.17 -24.45 -12.09
CA GLU A 112 -17.77 -24.81 -12.26
C GLU A 112 -17.43 -24.70 -13.76
N LEU A 113 -16.42 -23.87 -14.05
CA LEU A 113 -16.10 -23.41 -15.40
C LEU A 113 -14.67 -23.82 -15.74
N PHE A 114 -14.50 -24.42 -16.91
CA PHE A 114 -13.25 -25.03 -17.33
C PHE A 114 -12.84 -24.54 -18.72
N ASN A 115 -11.55 -24.40 -18.90
CA ASN A 115 -10.85 -24.09 -20.15
C ASN A 115 -11.17 -22.69 -20.68
N ARG A 116 -10.13 -21.88 -20.79
CA ARG A 116 -10.21 -20.52 -21.34
C ARG A 116 -11.34 -19.66 -20.74
N VAL A 117 -11.51 -19.76 -19.43
CA VAL A 117 -12.57 -19.04 -18.73
C VAL A 117 -12.31 -17.54 -18.76
N VAL A 118 -13.31 -16.76 -19.18
CA VAL A 118 -13.30 -15.31 -19.23
C VAL A 118 -14.58 -14.79 -18.58
N LEU A 119 -14.44 -14.04 -17.48
CA LEU A 119 -15.53 -13.26 -16.89
C LEU A 119 -15.35 -11.80 -17.26
N LYS A 120 -16.40 -11.18 -17.79
CA LYS A 120 -16.46 -9.74 -18.09
C LYS A 120 -17.50 -9.09 -17.23
N ASP A 121 -17.13 -8.02 -16.57
CA ASP A 121 -17.98 -7.18 -15.74
C ASP A 121 -17.58 -5.72 -15.98
N ASP A 122 -18.39 -5.02 -16.77
CA ASP A 122 -18.07 -3.68 -17.27
C ASP A 122 -16.66 -3.64 -17.91
N SER A 123 -15.79 -2.79 -17.43
CA SER A 123 -14.40 -2.66 -17.90
C SER A 123 -13.43 -3.68 -17.29
N THR A 124 -13.92 -4.54 -16.38
CA THR A 124 -13.11 -5.56 -15.68
C THR A 124 -13.21 -6.90 -16.39
N VAL A 125 -12.08 -7.51 -16.70
CA VAL A 125 -12.01 -8.82 -17.35
C VAL A 125 -11.10 -9.75 -16.55
N LEU A 126 -11.68 -10.82 -16.01
CA LEU A 126 -10.94 -11.90 -15.36
C LEU A 126 -10.73 -13.06 -16.34
N ARG A 127 -9.51 -13.58 -16.42
CA ARG A 127 -9.13 -14.74 -17.24
C ARG A 127 -8.43 -15.80 -16.40
N THR A 128 -8.85 -17.05 -16.56
CA THR A 128 -8.23 -18.22 -15.92
C THR A 128 -8.56 -19.49 -16.70
N ASN A 129 -7.99 -20.63 -16.31
CA ASN A 129 -8.36 -21.93 -16.91
C ASN A 129 -9.45 -22.68 -16.13
N TYR A 130 -9.62 -22.34 -14.84
CA TYR A 130 -10.67 -22.89 -14.00
C TYR A 130 -11.22 -21.84 -13.07
N MET A 131 -12.52 -21.76 -12.93
CA MET A 131 -13.21 -20.82 -12.06
C MET A 131 -14.48 -21.45 -11.49
N THR A 132 -14.77 -21.18 -10.23
CA THR A 132 -16.12 -21.38 -9.67
C THR A 132 -16.81 -20.03 -9.60
N TYR A 133 -18.10 -20.01 -9.97
CA TYR A 133 -18.94 -18.82 -9.81
C TYR A 133 -20.19 -19.17 -9.01
N ASP A 134 -20.25 -18.62 -7.79
CA ASP A 134 -21.41 -18.72 -6.91
C ASP A 134 -22.30 -17.50 -7.13
N ARG A 135 -23.46 -17.73 -7.79
CA ARG A 135 -24.43 -16.68 -8.10
C ARG A 135 -25.10 -16.10 -6.86
N THR A 136 -25.22 -16.91 -5.79
CA THR A 136 -25.87 -16.44 -4.54
C THR A 136 -24.94 -15.57 -3.73
N ALA A 137 -23.66 -15.92 -3.70
CA ALA A 137 -22.62 -15.17 -2.99
C ALA A 137 -22.00 -14.05 -3.83
N HIS A 138 -22.38 -13.93 -5.11
CA HIS A 138 -21.77 -12.99 -6.07
C HIS A 138 -20.24 -13.14 -6.11
N LEU A 139 -19.77 -14.39 -6.17
CA LEU A 139 -18.35 -14.71 -5.96
C LEU A 139 -17.80 -15.56 -7.11
N ALA A 140 -16.89 -14.97 -7.86
CA ALA A 140 -16.01 -15.71 -8.77
C ALA A 140 -14.70 -16.07 -8.07
N SER A 141 -14.24 -17.31 -8.11
CA SER A 141 -12.98 -17.71 -7.49
C SER A 141 -12.15 -18.63 -8.41
N TYR A 142 -10.83 -18.43 -8.40
CA TYR A 142 -9.87 -19.25 -9.12
C TYR A 142 -8.73 -19.70 -8.21
N PRO A 143 -8.42 -21.02 -8.17
CA PRO A 143 -7.36 -21.55 -7.31
C PRO A 143 -5.97 -21.58 -7.96
N ASN A 144 -5.89 -21.46 -9.30
CA ASN A 144 -4.65 -21.64 -10.05
C ASN A 144 -4.53 -20.62 -11.19
N ASN A 145 -3.73 -19.59 -10.96
CA ASN A 145 -3.36 -18.56 -11.93
C ASN A 145 -4.57 -17.86 -12.58
N GLY A 146 -4.72 -16.62 -12.23
CA GLY A 146 -5.72 -15.74 -12.82
C GLY A 146 -5.10 -14.37 -13.13
N THR A 147 -5.70 -13.74 -14.14
CA THR A 147 -5.35 -12.38 -14.56
C THR A 147 -6.61 -11.54 -14.57
N ILE A 148 -6.59 -10.42 -13.85
CA ILE A 148 -7.62 -9.38 -13.96
C ILE A 148 -7.02 -8.21 -14.73
N THR A 149 -7.75 -7.75 -15.75
CA THR A 149 -7.42 -6.55 -16.50
C THR A 149 -8.54 -5.53 -16.35
N ARG A 150 -8.18 -4.28 -16.09
CA ARG A 150 -9.09 -3.14 -16.09
C ARG A 150 -8.36 -1.91 -16.61
N ASN A 151 -8.87 -1.34 -17.69
CA ASN A 151 -8.20 -0.24 -18.40
C ASN A 151 -6.73 -0.62 -18.72
N ASP A 152 -5.78 0.14 -18.19
CA ASP A 152 -4.34 -0.06 -18.35
C ASP A 152 -3.68 -0.85 -17.20
N LYS A 153 -4.48 -1.39 -16.26
CA LYS A 153 -3.98 -2.17 -15.13
C LYS A 153 -4.11 -3.67 -15.39
N ILE A 154 -3.05 -4.41 -15.08
CA ILE A 154 -2.99 -5.87 -15.16
C ILE A 154 -2.60 -6.39 -13.78
N LEU A 155 -3.44 -7.23 -13.19
CA LEU A 155 -3.20 -7.90 -11.93
C LEU A 155 -3.12 -9.40 -12.17
N VAL A 156 -2.04 -10.01 -11.70
CA VAL A 156 -1.80 -11.46 -11.82
C VAL A 156 -1.60 -12.04 -10.44
N SER A 157 -2.18 -13.21 -10.17
CA SER A 157 -1.93 -13.94 -8.93
C SER A 157 -2.12 -15.44 -9.11
N LYS A 158 -1.59 -16.23 -8.18
CA LYS A 158 -1.84 -17.68 -8.19
C LYS A 158 -3.26 -18.03 -7.78
N ARG A 159 -3.85 -17.30 -6.83
CA ARG A 159 -5.22 -17.49 -6.32
C ARG A 159 -5.91 -16.16 -6.19
N GLY A 160 -7.23 -16.15 -6.43
CA GLY A 160 -7.99 -14.94 -6.19
C GLY A 160 -9.48 -15.20 -6.23
N TYR A 161 -10.23 -14.21 -5.76
CA TYR A 161 -11.67 -14.14 -5.87
C TYR A 161 -12.11 -12.72 -6.15
N TYR A 162 -13.19 -12.62 -6.87
CA TYR A 162 -13.82 -11.37 -7.23
C TYR A 162 -15.28 -11.37 -6.76
N ARG A 163 -15.64 -10.35 -5.98
CA ARG A 163 -17.00 -10.05 -5.55
C ARG A 163 -17.59 -9.00 -6.48
N ASP A 164 -18.52 -9.43 -7.32
CA ASP A 164 -19.13 -8.57 -8.34
C ASP A 164 -20.14 -7.57 -7.77
N ASP A 165 -20.78 -7.88 -6.64
CA ASP A 165 -21.73 -7.02 -5.94
C ASP A 165 -21.08 -5.79 -5.27
N ILE A 166 -19.84 -5.92 -4.79
CA ILE A 166 -19.08 -4.85 -4.12
C ILE A 166 -17.85 -4.41 -4.91
N LYS A 167 -17.69 -4.88 -6.15
CA LYS A 167 -16.57 -4.56 -7.06
C LYS A 167 -15.20 -4.67 -6.39
N THR A 168 -14.99 -5.72 -5.60
CA THR A 168 -13.76 -5.92 -4.83
C THR A 168 -13.10 -7.25 -5.22
N ALA A 169 -11.82 -7.18 -5.55
CA ALA A 169 -11.00 -8.35 -5.88
C ALA A 169 -9.97 -8.63 -4.78
N TYR A 170 -9.75 -9.91 -4.51
CA TYR A 170 -8.81 -10.42 -3.52
C TYR A 170 -7.81 -11.33 -4.21
N PHE A 171 -6.53 -11.10 -3.97
CA PHE A 171 -5.44 -11.84 -4.61
C PHE A 171 -4.51 -12.42 -3.55
N ARG A 172 -4.01 -13.63 -3.81
CA ARG A 172 -3.07 -14.31 -2.92
C ARG A 172 -1.99 -15.03 -3.71
N THR A 173 -0.79 -14.99 -3.16
CA THR A 173 0.41 -15.70 -3.61
C THR A 173 0.92 -15.19 -4.96
N ASN A 174 2.10 -14.61 -4.92
CA ASN A 174 2.79 -14.05 -6.08
C ASN A 174 1.94 -13.02 -6.83
N VAL A 175 1.39 -12.07 -6.10
CA VAL A 175 0.57 -11.01 -6.69
C VAL A 175 1.47 -9.99 -7.37
N VAL A 176 1.19 -9.73 -8.64
CA VAL A 176 1.87 -8.70 -9.44
C VAL A 176 0.82 -7.75 -10.00
N VAL A 177 0.97 -6.48 -9.72
CA VAL A 177 0.19 -5.39 -10.35
C VAL A 177 1.11 -4.65 -11.31
N SER A 178 0.70 -4.54 -12.55
CA SER A 178 1.43 -3.81 -13.59
C SER A 178 0.55 -2.70 -14.14
N THR A 179 1.09 -1.48 -14.16
CA THR A 179 0.48 -0.29 -14.75
C THR A 179 1.55 0.44 -15.57
N PRO A 180 1.20 1.41 -16.42
CA PRO A 180 2.20 2.26 -17.09
C PRO A 180 3.09 3.05 -16.14
N LYS A 181 2.62 3.28 -14.91
CA LYS A 181 3.28 4.15 -13.93
C LYS A 181 4.13 3.39 -12.93
N TYR A 182 3.74 2.18 -12.54
CA TYR A 182 4.44 1.38 -11.51
C TYR A 182 4.20 -0.11 -11.67
N GLN A 183 5.06 -0.89 -11.04
CA GLN A 183 4.87 -2.31 -10.77
C GLN A 183 4.84 -2.55 -9.25
N MET A 184 3.89 -3.36 -8.78
CA MET A 184 3.79 -3.77 -7.39
C MET A 184 3.91 -5.30 -7.31
N PHE A 185 4.70 -5.78 -6.37
CA PHE A 185 4.88 -7.18 -6.03
C PHE A 185 4.48 -7.36 -4.56
N THR A 186 3.56 -8.27 -4.28
CA THR A 186 3.08 -8.52 -2.91
C THR A 186 2.63 -9.96 -2.75
N ASP A 187 2.45 -10.42 -1.50
CA ASP A 187 1.90 -11.75 -1.25
C ASP A 187 0.37 -11.74 -1.32
N THR A 188 -0.26 -10.78 -0.67
CA THR A 188 -1.71 -10.68 -0.58
C THR A 188 -2.16 -9.24 -0.86
N LEU A 189 -3.20 -9.10 -1.69
CA LEU A 189 -3.75 -7.82 -2.10
C LEU A 189 -5.28 -7.84 -2.06
N VAL A 190 -5.87 -6.78 -1.53
CA VAL A 190 -7.29 -6.45 -1.67
C VAL A 190 -7.40 -5.21 -2.54
N TYR A 191 -8.16 -5.28 -3.62
CA TYR A 191 -8.35 -4.18 -4.55
C TYR A 191 -9.84 -3.78 -4.62
N ASP A 192 -10.16 -2.63 -4.05
CA ASP A 192 -11.44 -1.94 -4.26
C ASP A 192 -11.37 -1.26 -5.64
N ILE A 193 -12.09 -1.85 -6.59
CA ILE A 193 -12.00 -1.47 -8.01
C ILE A 193 -12.62 -0.09 -8.27
N GLU A 194 -13.71 0.25 -7.59
CA GLU A 194 -14.38 1.54 -7.78
C GLU A 194 -13.58 2.70 -7.19
N LYS A 195 -13.00 2.49 -5.99
CA LYS A 195 -12.15 3.48 -5.33
C LYS A 195 -10.71 3.48 -5.81
N GLU A 196 -10.34 2.56 -6.71
CA GLU A 196 -8.95 2.34 -7.14
C GLU A 196 -7.95 2.20 -5.99
N LYS A 197 -8.41 1.69 -4.85
CA LYS A 197 -7.62 1.54 -3.64
C LYS A 197 -7.15 0.11 -3.45
N MET A 198 -5.86 -0.05 -3.29
CA MET A 198 -5.19 -1.33 -3.05
C MET A 198 -4.71 -1.39 -1.62
N THR A 199 -5.05 -2.44 -0.88
CA THR A 199 -4.50 -2.73 0.45
C THR A 199 -3.68 -4.01 0.36
N PHE A 200 -2.42 -3.97 0.76
CA PHE A 200 -1.49 -5.08 0.65
C PHE A 200 -1.06 -5.59 2.03
N PHE A 201 -0.80 -6.89 2.09
CA PHE A 201 -0.38 -7.62 3.30
C PHE A 201 0.80 -8.52 2.97
N GLY A 202 1.79 -8.53 3.85
CA GLY A 202 3.05 -9.23 3.65
C GLY A 202 4.07 -8.41 2.86
N PRO A 203 5.25 -8.95 2.61
CA PRO A 203 6.35 -8.26 1.93
C PRO A 203 5.90 -7.68 0.60
N THR A 204 5.96 -6.36 0.50
CA THR A 204 5.49 -5.63 -0.68
C THR A 204 6.58 -4.72 -1.19
N LYS A 205 6.75 -4.72 -2.51
CA LYS A 205 7.70 -3.85 -3.24
C LYS A 205 6.94 -3.14 -4.35
N ILE A 206 7.04 -1.81 -4.38
CA ILE A 206 6.48 -0.97 -5.45
C ILE A 206 7.64 -0.29 -6.17
N ILE A 207 7.72 -0.44 -7.49
CA ILE A 207 8.77 0.14 -8.33
C ILE A 207 8.12 1.17 -9.24
N ASN A 208 8.63 2.40 -9.19
CA ASN A 208 8.18 3.49 -10.04
C ASN A 208 9.39 4.30 -10.53
N GLY A 209 9.75 4.10 -11.78
CA GLY A 209 11.00 4.65 -12.31
C GLY A 209 12.19 4.21 -11.46
N ASP A 210 12.96 5.17 -10.96
CA ASP A 210 14.10 4.91 -10.08
C ASP A 210 13.70 4.70 -8.61
N ASN A 211 12.47 5.05 -8.21
CA ASN A 211 12.02 4.93 -6.83
C ASN A 211 11.52 3.52 -6.52
N VAL A 212 11.97 2.99 -5.40
CA VAL A 212 11.56 1.70 -4.85
C VAL A 212 11.02 1.91 -3.44
N LEU A 213 9.75 1.54 -3.24
CA LEU A 213 9.09 1.53 -1.94
C LEU A 213 8.97 0.08 -1.45
N VAL A 214 9.23 -0.15 -0.18
CA VAL A 214 9.10 -1.47 0.47
C VAL A 214 8.38 -1.31 1.79
N GLY A 215 7.52 -2.26 2.13
CA GLY A 215 6.82 -2.36 3.41
C GLY A 215 6.16 -3.73 3.56
N ASN A 216 5.70 -4.07 4.76
CA ASN A 216 5.02 -5.36 4.99
C ASN A 216 3.51 -5.23 5.12
N TYR A 217 3.01 -4.04 5.26
CA TYR A 217 1.60 -3.69 5.29
C TYR A 217 1.43 -2.28 4.74
N GLY A 218 0.28 -2.00 4.13
CA GLY A 218 -0.03 -0.66 3.68
C GLY A 218 -1.15 -0.60 2.66
N TRP A 219 -1.29 0.56 2.10
CA TRP A 219 -2.26 0.80 1.03
C TRP A 219 -1.70 1.77 -0.01
N TYR A 220 -2.23 1.68 -1.20
CA TYR A 220 -1.99 2.61 -2.31
C TYR A 220 -3.33 3.07 -2.88
N ASP A 221 -3.49 4.37 -3.00
CA ASP A 221 -4.64 5.01 -3.63
C ASP A 221 -4.23 5.47 -5.04
N GLY A 222 -4.82 4.84 -6.04
CA GLY A 222 -4.47 5.09 -7.45
C GLY A 222 -5.07 6.38 -8.01
N ILE A 223 -6.07 6.97 -7.34
CA ILE A 223 -6.71 8.23 -7.79
C ILE A 223 -5.82 9.42 -7.44
N ILE A 224 -5.40 9.50 -6.18
CA ILE A 224 -4.58 10.61 -5.67
C ILE A 224 -3.08 10.32 -5.72
N ASP A 225 -2.69 9.11 -6.10
CA ASP A 225 -1.29 8.66 -6.27
C ASP A 225 -0.46 8.71 -4.99
N VAL A 226 -1.07 8.21 -3.90
CA VAL A 226 -0.50 8.22 -2.55
C VAL A 226 -0.34 6.81 -2.03
N ALA A 227 0.80 6.53 -1.40
CA ALA A 227 1.10 5.29 -0.70
C ALA A 227 1.26 5.53 0.80
N PHE A 228 0.79 4.59 1.60
CA PHE A 228 1.15 4.41 2.99
C PHE A 228 1.77 3.03 3.16
N LEU A 229 2.94 2.98 3.81
CA LEU A 229 3.67 1.76 4.10
C LEU A 229 3.92 1.68 5.60
N ASP A 230 3.83 0.49 6.14
CA ASP A 230 4.01 0.22 7.56
C ASP A 230 4.82 -1.05 7.78
N ASN A 231 5.29 -1.22 9.03
CA ASN A 231 6.06 -2.37 9.47
C ASN A 231 7.37 -2.54 8.68
N GLY A 232 8.21 -1.50 8.76
CA GLY A 232 9.52 -1.45 8.11
C GLY A 232 9.45 -0.79 6.72
N ALA A 233 8.94 0.44 6.67
CA ALA A 233 8.84 1.23 5.45
C ALA A 233 10.20 1.71 4.95
N THR A 234 10.42 1.59 3.66
CA THR A 234 11.62 2.10 2.97
C THR A 234 11.23 2.75 1.66
N LEU A 235 11.77 3.94 1.41
CA LEU A 235 11.78 4.60 0.10
C LEU A 235 13.25 4.76 -0.32
N SER A 236 13.60 4.30 -1.48
CA SER A 236 14.99 4.38 -1.96
C SER A 236 15.08 4.61 -3.47
N ASN A 237 16.13 5.29 -3.86
CA ASN A 237 16.58 5.43 -5.24
C ASN A 237 18.12 5.48 -5.28
N LYS A 238 18.71 5.94 -6.39
CA LYS A 238 20.18 6.06 -6.57
C LYS A 238 20.82 7.14 -5.69
N GLU A 239 20.05 8.16 -5.30
CA GLU A 239 20.54 9.35 -4.61
C GLU A 239 20.40 9.25 -3.09
N TYR A 240 19.29 8.64 -2.63
CA TYR A 240 18.99 8.56 -1.20
C TYR A 240 18.16 7.33 -0.83
N SER A 241 18.14 7.04 0.46
CA SER A 241 17.18 6.10 1.07
C SER A 241 16.63 6.67 2.37
N ILE A 242 15.33 6.45 2.60
CA ILE A 242 14.63 6.75 3.85
C ILE A 242 14.10 5.44 4.40
N ARG A 243 14.39 5.15 5.67
CA ARG A 243 13.85 4.01 6.40
C ARG A 243 13.14 4.49 7.65
N SER A 244 12.03 3.85 7.99
CA SER A 244 11.22 4.17 9.19
C SER A 244 10.31 2.99 9.53
N ASP A 245 9.59 3.07 10.64
CA ASP A 245 8.58 2.07 10.95
C ASP A 245 7.39 2.21 10.02
N SER A 246 6.91 3.44 9.80
CA SER A 246 5.85 3.75 8.86
C SER A 246 6.15 4.98 8.02
N MET A 247 5.60 5.03 6.82
CA MET A 247 5.84 6.08 5.84
C MET A 247 4.60 6.39 5.01
N PHE A 248 4.34 7.67 4.83
CA PHE A 248 3.40 8.19 3.85
C PHE A 248 4.21 8.79 2.69
N TYR A 249 3.83 8.51 1.45
CA TYR A 249 4.48 9.03 0.26
C TYR A 249 3.46 9.50 -0.77
N ASP A 250 3.45 10.79 -1.04
CA ASP A 250 2.70 11.41 -2.13
C ASP A 250 3.63 11.55 -3.34
N ARG A 251 3.36 10.78 -4.37
CA ARG A 251 4.18 10.74 -5.57
C ARG A 251 4.00 11.99 -6.44
N THR A 252 2.83 12.62 -6.41
CA THR A 252 2.53 13.79 -7.24
C THR A 252 3.31 15.02 -6.78
N THR A 253 3.43 15.18 -5.46
CA THR A 253 4.16 16.29 -4.85
C THR A 253 5.59 15.93 -4.47
N GLU A 254 6.00 14.67 -4.63
CA GLU A 254 7.27 14.12 -4.15
C GLU A 254 7.49 14.40 -2.64
N PHE A 255 6.40 14.32 -1.87
CA PHE A 255 6.41 14.50 -0.43
C PHE A 255 6.47 13.15 0.27
N ALA A 256 7.43 12.98 1.17
CA ALA A 256 7.52 11.83 2.06
C ALA A 256 7.43 12.27 3.53
N LYS A 257 6.66 11.52 4.31
CA LYS A 257 6.56 11.67 5.77
C LYS A 257 6.91 10.33 6.41
N ALA A 258 7.98 10.29 7.20
CA ALA A 258 8.48 9.10 7.86
C ALA A 258 8.32 9.22 9.38
N MET A 259 7.91 8.14 10.03
CA MET A 259 7.57 8.11 11.45
C MET A 259 8.24 6.93 12.14
N SER A 260 8.81 7.19 13.27
CA SER A 260 9.53 6.28 14.19
C SER A 260 10.77 5.64 13.57
N ARG A 261 11.88 5.75 14.30
CA ARG A 261 13.19 5.19 13.91
C ARG A 261 13.64 5.60 12.51
N VAL A 262 13.48 6.88 12.22
CA VAL A 262 13.80 7.41 10.88
C VAL A 262 15.31 7.42 10.67
N LYS A 263 15.72 6.93 9.50
CA LYS A 263 17.09 7.02 9.01
C LYS A 263 17.07 7.44 7.54
N ILE A 264 17.64 8.59 7.27
CA ILE A 264 17.84 9.12 5.91
C ILE A 264 19.32 8.97 5.58
N GLN A 265 19.62 8.34 4.46
CA GLN A 265 20.97 8.25 3.92
C GLN A 265 21.00 8.94 2.57
N ASP A 266 21.76 10.01 2.47
CA ASP A 266 22.02 10.77 1.25
C ASP A 266 23.39 10.37 0.72
N THR A 267 23.42 9.72 -0.45
CA THR A 267 24.67 9.25 -1.06
C THR A 267 25.37 10.34 -1.84
N VAL A 268 24.65 11.34 -2.34
CA VAL A 268 25.19 12.48 -3.10
C VAL A 268 25.94 13.41 -2.17
N ASN A 269 25.32 13.76 -1.04
CA ASN A 269 25.89 14.68 -0.06
C ASN A 269 26.68 13.96 1.05
N LYS A 270 26.88 12.64 0.95
CA LYS A 270 27.62 11.81 1.94
C LYS A 270 27.12 12.05 3.37
N ALA A 271 25.81 12.03 3.57
CA ALA A 271 25.19 12.32 4.87
C ALA A 271 24.26 11.19 5.35
N ILE A 272 24.22 10.99 6.66
CA ILE A 272 23.22 10.17 7.34
C ILE A 272 22.53 11.05 8.37
N ILE A 273 21.20 11.05 8.39
CA ILE A 273 20.40 11.80 9.36
C ILE A 273 19.41 10.82 10.01
N GLU A 274 19.41 10.77 11.32
CA GLU A 274 18.53 9.91 12.14
C GLU A 274 17.68 10.77 13.07
N GLY A 275 16.46 10.31 13.37
CA GLY A 275 15.50 10.93 14.29
C GLY A 275 14.25 10.08 14.40
N ASP A 276 13.22 10.54 15.08
CA ASP A 276 11.97 9.78 15.20
C ASP A 276 10.86 10.27 14.27
N TYR A 277 11.05 11.43 13.66
CA TYR A 277 10.11 11.97 12.68
C TYR A 277 10.88 12.72 11.58
N ALA A 278 10.42 12.55 10.33
CA ALA A 278 10.95 13.32 9.20
C ALA A 278 9.88 13.64 8.17
N GLU A 279 10.03 14.80 7.54
CA GLU A 279 9.31 15.20 6.33
C GLU A 279 10.31 15.63 5.26
N MET A 280 10.11 15.16 4.04
CA MET A 280 10.92 15.52 2.90
C MET A 280 10.02 16.05 1.78
N TRP A 281 10.31 17.25 1.33
CA TRP A 281 9.70 17.89 0.14
C TRP A 281 10.78 17.96 -0.94
N LYS A 282 10.88 16.89 -1.75
CA LYS A 282 11.94 16.79 -2.76
C LYS A 282 11.87 17.93 -3.77
N ASN A 283 10.68 18.27 -4.24
CA ASN A 283 10.45 19.37 -5.18
C ASN A 283 10.80 20.78 -4.64
N LYS A 284 10.96 20.90 -3.31
CA LYS A 284 11.39 22.14 -2.62
C LYS A 284 12.82 22.06 -2.11
N GLY A 285 13.51 20.95 -2.32
CA GLY A 285 14.82 20.69 -1.78
C GLY A 285 14.89 20.80 -0.25
N LYS A 286 13.80 20.47 0.48
CA LYS A 286 13.70 20.67 1.93
C LYS A 286 13.46 19.36 2.65
N THR A 287 14.25 19.10 3.69
CA THR A 287 14.04 17.98 4.63
C THR A 287 14.00 18.54 6.06
N LEU A 288 13.02 18.09 6.83
CA LEU A 288 12.91 18.31 8.27
C LEU A 288 13.10 16.97 8.97
N VAL A 289 13.89 16.96 10.03
CA VAL A 289 14.00 15.82 10.96
C VAL A 289 13.86 16.34 12.37
N THR A 290 13.11 15.66 13.22
CA THR A 290 12.92 16.03 14.63
C THR A 290 13.08 14.82 15.56
N ASP A 291 13.09 15.14 16.86
CA ASP A 291 13.16 14.20 17.97
C ASP A 291 14.50 13.48 18.05
N SER A 292 15.43 14.14 18.78
CA SER A 292 16.79 13.64 19.04
C SER A 292 17.60 13.37 17.78
N VAL A 293 17.65 14.37 16.91
CA VAL A 293 18.34 14.27 15.62
C VAL A 293 19.82 14.00 15.79
N ARG A 294 20.32 13.04 15.03
CA ARG A 294 21.76 12.76 14.84
C ARG A 294 22.09 12.83 13.38
N ALA A 295 22.97 13.74 12.99
CA ALA A 295 23.42 13.84 11.62
C ALA A 295 24.93 13.58 11.56
N LEU A 296 25.34 12.80 10.57
CA LEU A 296 26.71 12.49 10.23
C LEU A 296 26.98 13.00 8.82
N TYR A 297 28.00 13.79 8.67
CA TYR A 297 28.50 14.24 7.36
C TYR A 297 29.92 13.71 7.16
N TYR A 298 30.08 12.88 6.12
CA TYR A 298 31.37 12.25 5.80
C TYR A 298 32.17 13.16 4.89
N GLY A 299 33.08 13.94 5.50
CA GLY A 299 34.08 14.71 4.76
C GLY A 299 35.21 13.81 4.22
N ASP A 300 36.09 14.38 3.41
CA ASP A 300 37.18 13.60 2.79
C ASP A 300 38.23 13.12 3.79
N LYS A 301 38.42 13.81 4.92
CA LYS A 301 39.42 13.50 5.94
C LYS A 301 38.83 13.09 7.30
N ASP A 302 37.63 13.54 7.62
CA ASP A 302 37.04 13.37 8.93
C ASP A 302 35.49 13.45 8.84
N THR A 303 34.81 12.94 9.87
CA THR A 303 33.35 12.94 9.97
C THR A 303 32.90 14.01 10.95
N LEU A 304 31.99 14.86 10.51
CA LEU A 304 31.29 15.79 11.38
C LEU A 304 30.04 15.10 11.95
N PHE A 305 29.95 15.05 13.27
CA PHE A 305 28.79 14.63 14.03
C PHE A 305 28.00 15.86 14.48
N LEU A 306 26.70 15.88 14.25
CA LEU A 306 25.80 16.94 14.70
C LEU A 306 24.61 16.32 15.43
N HIS A 307 24.28 16.88 16.59
CA HIS A 307 23.08 16.55 17.35
C HIS A 307 22.23 17.81 17.54
N SER A 308 20.91 17.69 17.50
CA SER A 308 19.94 18.74 17.80
C SER A 308 18.56 18.12 18.08
N ASP A 309 17.61 18.91 18.58
CA ASP A 309 16.21 18.45 18.68
C ASP A 309 15.52 18.54 17.33
N THR A 310 15.87 19.54 16.52
CA THR A 310 15.30 19.77 15.18
C THR A 310 16.37 20.13 14.17
N LEU A 311 16.32 19.52 12.99
CA LEU A 311 17.22 19.78 11.88
C LEU A 311 16.44 20.05 10.60
N PHE A 312 16.75 21.16 9.93
CA PHE A 312 16.36 21.41 8.54
C PHE A 312 17.58 21.26 7.64
N PHE A 313 17.43 20.50 6.59
CA PHE A 313 18.41 20.36 5.52
C PHE A 313 17.82 20.88 4.22
N TYR A 314 18.55 21.75 3.53
CA TYR A 314 18.12 22.32 2.27
C TYR A 314 19.12 21.95 1.16
N MET A 315 18.59 21.59 0.01
CA MET A 315 19.32 21.28 -1.20
C MET A 315 18.89 22.23 -2.34
N ASP A 316 19.80 22.57 -3.19
CA ASP A 316 19.50 23.16 -4.48
C ASP A 316 18.86 22.11 -5.38
N THR A 317 17.62 22.35 -5.81
CA THR A 317 16.85 21.38 -6.60
C THR A 317 17.36 21.18 -8.02
N ALA A 318 18.16 22.10 -8.55
CA ALA A 318 18.72 22.01 -9.89
C ALA A 318 20.01 21.18 -9.92
N SER A 319 20.87 21.31 -8.89
CA SER A 319 22.16 20.62 -8.80
C SER A 319 22.18 19.41 -7.88
N ASN A 320 21.14 19.19 -7.08
CA ASN A 320 21.05 18.21 -5.97
C ASN A 320 22.17 18.34 -4.94
N LYS A 321 22.77 19.55 -4.81
CA LYS A 321 23.84 19.83 -3.84
C LYS A 321 23.26 20.42 -2.58
N ALA A 322 23.90 20.12 -1.45
CA ALA A 322 23.61 20.74 -0.16
C ALA A 322 23.76 22.26 -0.27
N GLU A 323 22.75 23.01 0.16
CA GLU A 323 22.72 24.47 0.20
C GLU A 323 22.99 25.00 1.62
N ARG A 324 22.20 24.53 2.59
CA ARG A 324 22.32 24.94 3.99
C ARG A 324 21.72 23.94 4.96
N ILE A 325 22.20 24.01 6.20
CA ILE A 325 21.66 23.30 7.37
C ILE A 325 21.23 24.32 8.40
N ILE A 326 20.09 24.08 9.07
CA ILE A 326 19.65 24.85 10.23
C ILE A 326 19.30 23.84 11.33
N ALA A 327 19.97 23.94 12.47
CA ALA A 327 19.72 23.11 13.63
C ALA A 327 19.24 23.97 14.80
N TYR A 328 18.21 23.48 15.51
CA TYR A 328 17.61 24.18 16.65
C TYR A 328 17.55 23.27 17.85
N TYR A 329 17.77 23.89 19.00
CA TYR A 329 17.70 23.37 20.36
C TYR A 329 18.70 22.26 20.64
N ASN A 330 19.46 22.43 21.74
CA ASN A 330 20.46 21.46 22.21
C ASN A 330 21.51 21.09 21.17
N VAL A 331 21.88 22.04 20.32
CA VAL A 331 22.82 21.78 19.22
C VAL A 331 24.21 21.48 19.80
N ARG A 332 24.77 20.36 19.39
CA ARG A 332 26.13 19.92 19.67
C ARG A 332 26.75 19.36 18.41
N PHE A 333 28.00 19.70 18.18
CA PHE A 333 28.73 19.11 17.08
C PHE A 333 30.13 18.69 17.51
N PHE A 334 30.65 17.72 16.82
CA PHE A 334 31.97 17.17 17.05
C PHE A 334 32.65 16.82 15.73
N ARG A 335 33.87 17.27 15.56
CA ARG A 335 34.86 16.81 14.60
C ARG A 335 36.20 16.79 15.35
N THR A 336 37.19 16.03 14.86
CA THR A 336 38.46 15.82 15.63
C THR A 336 39.20 17.11 15.95
N ASP A 337 39.10 18.14 15.13
CA ASP A 337 39.74 19.45 15.31
C ASP A 337 38.86 20.51 16.00
N ILE A 338 37.55 20.27 16.10
CA ILE A 338 36.61 21.24 16.68
C ILE A 338 35.40 20.56 17.30
N GLN A 339 34.96 21.04 18.43
CA GLN A 339 33.68 20.68 19.04
C GLN A 339 32.95 21.97 19.44
N GLY A 340 31.64 21.88 19.53
CA GLY A 340 30.88 23.05 19.98
C GLY A 340 29.46 22.71 20.41
N LYS A 341 28.88 23.68 21.11
CA LYS A 341 27.46 23.66 21.50
C LYS A 341 26.85 25.05 21.37
N CYS A 342 25.56 25.09 21.06
CA CYS A 342 24.75 26.31 21.04
C CYS A 342 23.26 25.92 21.07
N ASP A 343 22.38 26.91 21.08
CA ASP A 343 20.95 26.65 20.93
C ASP A 343 20.56 26.57 19.47
N SER A 344 21.14 27.41 18.60
CA SER A 344 20.87 27.34 17.15
C SER A 344 22.14 27.47 16.32
N LEU A 345 22.18 26.67 15.24
CA LEU A 345 23.28 26.64 14.26
C LEU A 345 22.70 26.80 12.86
N TYR A 346 23.26 27.73 12.11
CA TYR A 346 23.07 27.87 10.67
C TYR A 346 24.42 27.59 9.99
N TYR A 347 24.42 26.69 8.99
CA TYR A 347 25.58 26.41 8.14
C TYR A 347 25.21 26.60 6.68
N SER A 348 25.98 27.39 5.96
CA SER A 348 25.87 27.62 4.53
C SER A 348 27.00 26.90 3.81
N PHE A 349 26.66 26.04 2.83
CA PHE A 349 27.66 25.34 2.02
C PHE A 349 28.24 26.23 0.92
N SER A 350 27.54 27.31 0.50
CA SER A 350 28.00 28.19 -0.59
C SER A 350 29.17 29.05 -0.17
N ASP A 351 29.17 29.56 1.04
CA ASP A 351 30.23 30.41 1.61
C ASP A 351 31.00 29.74 2.74
N SER A 352 30.69 28.46 3.00
CA SER A 352 31.33 27.65 4.07
C SER A 352 31.33 28.32 5.45
N THR A 353 30.23 29.01 5.78
CA THR A 353 30.11 29.75 7.02
C THR A 353 29.14 29.08 7.98
N ALA A 354 29.59 28.84 9.23
CA ALA A 354 28.73 28.43 10.34
C ALA A 354 28.43 29.64 11.24
N LYS A 355 27.14 29.82 11.60
CA LYS A 355 26.68 30.87 12.53
C LYS A 355 25.99 30.22 13.71
N MET A 356 26.58 30.39 14.91
CA MET A 356 26.10 29.87 16.18
C MET A 356 25.50 31.01 17.02
N ARG A 357 24.34 30.73 17.62
CA ARG A 357 23.57 31.73 18.40
C ARG A 357 23.14 31.16 19.74
N MET A 358 22.88 32.06 20.69
CA MET A 358 22.40 31.75 22.04
C MET A 358 23.39 30.90 22.81
N SER A 359 24.33 31.61 23.49
CA SER A 359 25.38 31.06 24.35
C SER A 359 26.26 30.00 23.67
N PRO A 360 26.78 30.27 22.48
CA PRO A 360 27.69 29.36 21.82
C PRO A 360 29.00 29.20 22.58
N VAL A 361 29.50 27.97 22.58
CA VAL A 361 30.85 27.63 23.06
C VAL A 361 31.50 26.73 22.05
N ILE A 362 32.76 27.00 21.74
CA ILE A 362 33.61 26.18 20.86
C ILE A 362 34.84 25.75 21.62
N TRP A 363 35.28 24.55 21.41
CA TRP A 363 36.58 24.02 21.80
C TRP A 363 37.36 23.63 20.54
N ALA A 364 38.49 24.30 20.34
CA ALA A 364 39.38 24.01 19.22
C ALA A 364 40.82 24.01 19.75
N ASP A 365 41.58 22.98 19.39
CA ASP A 365 42.92 22.74 19.93
C ASP A 365 42.95 22.81 21.49
N GLN A 366 43.67 23.76 22.05
CA GLN A 366 43.77 23.99 23.51
C GLN A 366 42.97 25.22 23.97
N SER A 367 42.07 25.71 23.12
CA SER A 367 41.34 26.95 23.36
C SER A 367 39.84 26.70 23.52
N GLN A 368 39.20 27.46 24.42
CA GLN A 368 37.76 27.59 24.52
C GLN A 368 37.35 29.00 24.12
N LEU A 369 36.39 29.11 23.24
CA LEU A 369 35.84 30.38 22.77
C LEU A 369 34.35 30.44 23.09
N SER A 370 33.86 31.56 23.56
CA SER A 370 32.45 31.81 23.85
C SER A 370 32.09 33.26 23.54
N GLY A 371 30.81 33.53 23.43
CA GLY A 371 30.24 34.86 23.17
C GLY A 371 28.74 34.78 23.04
N ASP A 372 28.05 35.90 22.73
CA ASP A 372 26.61 35.89 22.48
C ASP A 372 26.32 35.24 21.12
N SER A 373 27.25 35.39 20.19
CA SER A 373 27.23 34.69 18.91
C SER A 373 28.63 34.42 18.37
N ILE A 374 28.80 33.34 17.63
CA ILE A 374 30.04 32.94 16.99
C ILE A 374 29.80 32.65 15.49
N ASN A 375 30.65 33.24 14.66
CA ASN A 375 30.70 32.90 13.24
C ASN A 375 32.02 32.19 12.93
N ILE A 376 31.99 31.08 12.26
CA ILE A 376 33.15 30.28 11.84
C ILE A 376 33.20 30.31 10.33
N VAL A 377 34.30 30.67 9.73
CA VAL A 377 34.57 30.51 8.30
C VAL A 377 35.48 29.32 8.09
N VAL A 378 35.13 28.48 7.17
CA VAL A 378 35.86 27.24 6.82
C VAL A 378 36.41 27.38 5.42
N THR A 379 37.70 27.18 5.23
CA THR A 379 38.36 27.20 3.93
C THR A 379 39.17 25.92 3.76
N ASN A 380 39.00 25.21 2.63
CA ASN A 380 39.67 23.93 2.35
C ASN A 380 39.50 22.87 3.47
N ASN A 381 38.28 22.79 4.04
CA ASN A 381 37.92 21.91 5.17
C ASN A 381 38.67 22.19 6.48
N ALA A 382 39.34 23.33 6.64
CA ALA A 382 39.96 23.78 7.85
C ALA A 382 39.31 25.08 8.34
N ILE A 383 39.38 25.36 9.66
CA ILE A 383 38.93 26.60 10.22
C ILE A 383 39.87 27.70 9.73
N ASP A 384 39.33 28.68 9.02
CA ASP A 384 40.07 29.86 8.57
C ASP A 384 40.01 30.97 9.64
N SER A 385 38.82 31.33 10.08
CA SER A 385 38.61 32.36 11.07
C SER A 385 37.42 32.10 11.97
N VAL A 386 37.48 32.59 13.22
CA VAL A 386 36.40 32.57 14.19
C VAL A 386 36.16 33.98 14.68
N LEU A 387 34.94 34.47 14.51
CA LEU A 387 34.51 35.82 14.89
C LEU A 387 33.52 35.73 16.04
N LEU A 388 33.84 36.42 17.14
CA LEU A 388 33.02 36.45 18.36
C LEU A 388 32.26 37.77 18.43
N TYR A 389 30.95 37.77 18.69
CA TYR A 389 30.07 38.95 18.75
C TYR A 389 28.99 38.81 19.81
N PRO A 390 28.66 39.91 20.54
CA PRO A 390 29.57 40.65 21.41
C PRO A 390 29.99 39.76 22.59
N ASN A 391 30.58 40.32 23.61
CA ASN A 391 31.00 39.62 24.85
C ASN A 391 31.88 38.37 24.57
N GLY A 392 32.77 38.49 23.56
CA GLY A 392 33.71 37.42 23.24
C GLY A 392 34.68 37.13 24.36
N PHE A 393 34.82 35.84 24.71
CA PHE A 393 35.74 35.39 25.75
C PHE A 393 36.55 34.20 25.24
N ILE A 394 37.87 34.24 25.43
CA ILE A 394 38.79 33.17 24.98
C ILE A 394 39.61 32.72 26.19
N ILE A 395 39.63 31.43 26.45
CA ILE A 395 40.54 30.76 27.37
C ILE A 395 41.47 29.88 26.56
N GLN A 396 42.75 30.01 26.78
CA GLN A 396 43.78 29.17 26.17
C GLN A 396 44.64 28.54 27.24
N LYS A 397 44.99 27.28 27.11
CA LYS A 397 45.91 26.59 28.00
C LYS A 397 47.29 27.21 27.84
N ASP A 398 47.87 27.67 28.98
CA ASP A 398 49.27 28.15 29.01
C ASP A 398 50.21 26.95 28.82
N SER A 399 51.08 27.04 27.80
CA SER A 399 52.08 26.01 27.51
C SER A 399 53.26 26.03 28.52
N ILE A 400 53.39 27.08 29.31
CA ILE A 400 54.50 27.25 30.27
C ILE A 400 54.10 26.80 31.66
N SER A 401 52.89 27.13 32.13
CA SER A 401 52.44 26.87 33.52
C SER A 401 51.56 25.63 33.67
N GLY A 402 51.12 25.04 32.58
CA GLY A 402 50.22 23.87 32.62
C GLY A 402 48.75 24.19 32.99
N PHE A 403 48.36 25.47 33.12
CA PHE A 403 47.01 25.95 33.34
C PHE A 403 46.42 26.60 32.11
#